data_303354976ce76a593a07c2e38f4e415b
#
_entry.id   303354976ce76a593a07c2e38f4e415b
#
_cell.length_a   1.000
_cell.length_b   1.000
_cell.length_c   1.000
_cell.angle_alpha   90.00
_cell.angle_beta   90.00
_cell.angle_gamma   90.00
#
_symmetry.space_group_name_H-M   'P 1'
#
loop_
_entity.id
_entity.type
_entity.pdbx_description
1 polymer ?
#
loop_
_entity_poly.entity_id
_entity_poly.type
_entity_poly.pdbx_seq_one_letter_code
_entity_poly.pdbx_strand_id
1 'polypeptide(L)'
;PLDRNVVCHASAWDMNMGGEDGKSPDVRTKMCITPTEENFTTIYHELGHIYYDLAYNVQPPLFQNGANDGFHEAIGDTIVLAMTPKYLNSIGLVEATAESHQATINAQMRTAMSGVSFLPFGLLIDRWRWGVFDGSISPDNYNKAWWDLKATYQGVAPASVRGEEFFDAGAKYHVPGNTPYLRYFLARIY
;
A
#
# COMPACT_ATOMS: atom_id res chain seq x y z
N PRO A 1 11.34 13.91 -10.06
CA PRO A 1 12.42 14.63 -10.76
C PRO A 1 13.48 13.64 -11.20
N LEU A 2 14.02 13.83 -12.42
CA LEU A 2 15.04 12.96 -13.02
C LEU A 2 16.46 13.45 -12.71
N ASP A 3 16.58 14.58 -12.07
CA ASP A 3 17.82 15.33 -11.83
C ASP A 3 18.41 15.12 -10.42
N ARG A 4 17.74 14.37 -9.58
CA ARG A 4 18.14 14.13 -8.18
C ARG A 4 17.56 12.83 -7.64
N ASN A 5 18.22 12.27 -6.63
CA ASN A 5 17.73 11.09 -5.92
C ASN A 5 16.55 11.47 -5.03
N VAL A 6 15.42 10.80 -5.24
CA VAL A 6 14.20 10.95 -4.44
C VAL A 6 13.59 9.59 -4.16
N VAL A 7 12.93 9.45 -3.02
CA VAL A 7 12.07 8.30 -2.75
C VAL A 7 10.76 8.50 -3.53
N CYS A 8 10.57 7.72 -4.57
CA CYS A 8 9.41 7.78 -5.46
C CYS A 8 8.19 7.03 -4.94
N HIS A 9 8.32 6.24 -3.87
CA HIS A 9 7.20 5.55 -3.25
C HIS A 9 6.12 6.55 -2.86
N ALA A 10 4.88 6.29 -3.26
CA ALA A 10 3.73 7.11 -2.90
C ALA A 10 3.52 7.08 -1.38
N SER A 11 3.16 8.21 -0.82
CA SER A 11 2.93 8.34 0.62
C SER A 11 2.10 9.57 0.93
N ALA A 12 1.23 9.44 1.93
CA ALA A 12 0.45 10.51 2.53
C ALA A 12 1.00 10.83 3.93
N TRP A 13 0.91 12.07 4.33
CA TRP A 13 1.51 12.58 5.56
C TRP A 13 0.54 13.53 6.25
N ASP A 14 0.19 13.24 7.48
CA ASP A 14 -0.38 14.20 8.41
C ASP A 14 0.79 14.96 9.08
N MET A 15 0.91 16.23 8.74
CA MET A 15 1.96 17.12 9.28
C MET A 15 1.44 17.94 10.48
N ASN A 16 0.21 17.68 10.92
CA ASN A 16 -0.35 18.33 12.09
C ASN A 16 0.30 17.81 13.36
N MET A 17 1.25 18.53 13.83
CA MET A 17 1.97 18.25 15.11
C MET A 17 1.13 18.66 16.33
N GLY A 18 -0.18 18.39 16.33
CA GLY A 18 -1.07 18.77 17.42
C GLY A 18 -1.27 20.30 17.53
N GLY A 19 -1.35 20.97 16.39
CA GLY A 19 -1.57 22.42 16.33
C GLY A 19 -2.80 22.84 17.14
N GLU A 20 -2.57 23.67 18.16
CA GLU A 20 -3.52 24.04 19.20
C GLU A 20 -4.78 24.78 18.70
N ASP A 21 -4.85 25.14 17.44
CA ASP A 21 -5.86 26.06 16.95
C ASP A 21 -6.78 25.52 15.85
N GLY A 22 -6.63 24.28 15.40
CA GLY A 22 -7.53 23.62 14.43
C GLY A 22 -7.73 24.38 13.10
N LYS A 23 -6.88 25.35 12.80
CA LYS A 23 -7.17 26.37 11.78
C LYS A 23 -6.72 26.01 10.37
N SER A 24 -5.87 25.04 10.18
CA SER A 24 -5.52 24.54 8.84
C SER A 24 -4.77 23.23 8.98
N PRO A 25 -5.43 22.10 8.73
CA PRO A 25 -4.71 20.84 8.71
C PRO A 25 -3.65 20.86 7.61
N ASP A 26 -2.39 20.65 7.97
CA ASP A 26 -1.30 20.47 7.01
C ASP A 26 -1.18 18.99 6.69
N VAL A 27 -1.80 18.58 5.59
CA VAL A 27 -1.72 17.22 5.07
C VAL A 27 -1.05 17.24 3.69
N ARG A 28 -0.16 16.29 3.42
CA ARG A 28 0.64 16.30 2.20
C ARG A 28 0.74 14.92 1.58
N THR A 29 0.82 14.87 0.25
CA THR A 29 1.21 13.67 -0.49
C THR A 29 2.58 13.87 -1.14
N LYS A 30 3.32 12.77 -1.27
CA LYS A 30 4.60 12.73 -1.98
C LYS A 30 4.64 11.49 -2.84
N MET A 31 4.86 11.65 -4.14
CA MET A 31 4.94 10.54 -5.08
C MET A 31 5.64 10.98 -6.39
N CYS A 32 6.20 10.01 -7.13
CA CYS A 32 6.58 10.20 -8.53
C CYS A 32 5.43 9.69 -9.40
N ILE A 33 4.93 10.53 -10.32
CA ILE A 33 3.73 10.24 -11.11
C ILE A 33 4.08 10.25 -12.60
N THR A 34 3.56 9.24 -13.29
CA THR A 34 3.40 9.20 -14.74
C THR A 34 1.91 9.06 -15.08
N PRO A 35 1.42 9.58 -16.22
CA PRO A 35 0.01 9.53 -16.58
C PRO A 35 -0.41 8.10 -17.01
N THR A 36 -0.63 7.23 -16.02
CA THR A 36 -1.08 5.84 -16.21
C THR A 36 -2.26 5.54 -15.30
N GLU A 37 -3.06 4.51 -15.65
CA GLU A 37 -4.15 4.00 -14.80
C GLU A 37 -3.65 3.63 -13.40
N GLU A 38 -2.48 2.98 -13.32
CA GLU A 38 -1.88 2.57 -12.04
C GLU A 38 -1.56 3.78 -11.15
N ASN A 39 -0.93 4.83 -11.69
CA ASN A 39 -0.64 6.03 -10.93
C ASN A 39 -1.90 6.82 -10.57
N PHE A 40 -2.91 6.83 -11.43
CA PHE A 40 -4.21 7.41 -11.11
C PHE A 40 -4.85 6.71 -9.89
N THR A 41 -4.87 5.38 -9.91
CA THR A 41 -5.32 4.55 -8.77
C THR A 41 -4.54 4.87 -7.50
N THR A 42 -3.20 4.96 -7.59
CA THR A 42 -2.33 5.30 -6.47
C THR A 42 -2.66 6.69 -5.90
N ILE A 43 -2.89 7.69 -6.75
CA ILE A 43 -3.28 9.04 -6.28
C ILE A 43 -4.56 8.98 -5.43
N TYR A 44 -5.56 8.24 -5.88
CA TYR A 44 -6.83 8.14 -5.13
C TYR A 44 -6.68 7.34 -3.84
N HIS A 45 -5.80 6.33 -3.81
CA HIS A 45 -5.44 5.64 -2.58
C HIS A 45 -4.80 6.60 -1.56
N GLU A 46 -3.79 7.37 -1.98
CA GLU A 46 -3.14 8.36 -1.11
C GLU A 46 -4.10 9.47 -0.65
N LEU A 47 -5.02 9.90 -1.52
CA LEU A 47 -6.08 10.84 -1.13
C LEU A 47 -7.02 10.23 -0.08
N GLY A 48 -7.24 8.93 -0.08
CA GLY A 48 -7.99 8.24 0.96
C GLY A 48 -7.35 8.42 2.34
N HIS A 49 -6.03 8.28 2.44
CA HIS A 49 -5.30 8.60 3.67
C HIS A 49 -5.50 10.06 4.08
N ILE A 50 -5.31 11.00 3.15
CA ILE A 50 -5.47 12.44 3.39
C ILE A 50 -6.86 12.79 3.93
N TYR A 51 -7.92 12.28 3.32
CA TYR A 51 -9.27 12.55 3.81
C TYR A 51 -9.58 11.89 5.15
N TYR A 52 -8.96 10.76 5.44
CA TYR A 52 -9.08 10.14 6.75
C TYR A 52 -8.33 10.94 7.82
N ASP A 53 -7.12 11.42 7.53
CA ASP A 53 -6.36 12.35 8.37
C ASP A 53 -7.20 13.57 8.73
N LEU A 54 -7.80 14.21 7.72
CA LEU A 54 -8.67 15.38 7.90
C LEU A 54 -9.91 15.04 8.76
N ALA A 55 -10.46 13.85 8.62
CA ALA A 55 -11.66 13.45 9.35
C ALA A 55 -11.42 13.28 10.86
N TYR A 56 -10.27 12.73 11.25
CA TYR A 56 -9.97 12.54 12.67
C TYR A 56 -9.21 13.70 13.31
N ASN A 57 -8.68 14.65 12.56
CA ASN A 57 -7.98 15.82 13.09
C ASN A 57 -8.81 16.70 14.03
N VAL A 58 -10.13 16.61 13.92
CA VAL A 58 -11.07 17.32 14.81
C VAL A 58 -11.36 16.57 16.10
N GLN A 59 -10.84 15.37 16.25
CA GLN A 59 -11.04 14.55 17.45
C GLN A 59 -10.07 14.97 18.58
N PRO A 60 -10.34 14.61 19.85
CA PRO A 60 -9.36 14.75 20.93
C PRO A 60 -8.02 14.07 20.57
N PRO A 61 -6.86 14.56 21.05
CA PRO A 61 -5.53 14.09 20.63
C PRO A 61 -5.33 12.57 20.69
N LEU A 62 -5.94 11.88 21.66
CA LEU A 62 -5.86 10.41 21.78
C LEU A 62 -6.57 9.67 20.63
N PHE A 63 -7.44 10.35 19.89
CA PHE A 63 -8.24 9.81 18.79
C PHE A 63 -7.86 10.40 17.43
N GLN A 64 -6.78 11.19 17.38
CA GLN A 64 -6.22 11.73 16.14
C GLN A 64 -5.32 10.69 15.46
N ASN A 65 -5.91 9.54 15.17
CA ASN A 65 -5.28 8.46 14.41
C ASN A 65 -6.38 7.53 13.85
N GLY A 66 -6.03 6.66 12.93
CA GLY A 66 -6.94 5.63 12.45
C GLY A 66 -7.43 4.72 13.57
N ALA A 67 -8.72 4.37 13.55
CA ALA A 67 -9.34 3.48 14.54
C ALA A 67 -8.67 2.10 14.57
N ASN A 68 -8.09 1.69 13.47
CA ASN A 68 -7.25 0.49 13.32
C ASN A 68 -6.28 0.73 12.16
N ASP A 69 -5.08 0.19 12.27
CA ASP A 69 -4.04 0.31 11.24
C ASP A 69 -4.51 -0.10 9.84
N GLY A 70 -5.32 -1.18 9.76
CA GLY A 70 -5.87 -1.66 8.49
C GLY A 70 -6.89 -0.71 7.86
N PHE A 71 -7.56 0.15 8.63
CA PHE A 71 -8.53 1.10 8.07
C PHE A 71 -7.89 2.22 7.25
N HIS A 72 -6.70 2.65 7.57
CA HIS A 72 -6.00 3.61 6.72
C HIS A 72 -5.85 3.08 5.29
N GLU A 73 -5.40 1.86 5.16
CA GLU A 73 -5.23 1.22 3.85
C GLU A 73 -6.57 0.84 3.21
N ALA A 74 -7.53 0.34 4.01
CA ALA A 74 -8.84 -0.07 3.53
C ALA A 74 -9.67 1.10 2.98
N ILE A 75 -9.60 2.27 3.59
CA ILE A 75 -10.30 3.47 3.11
C ILE A 75 -9.72 3.91 1.76
N GLY A 76 -8.40 3.94 1.60
CA GLY A 76 -7.75 4.23 0.33
C GLY A 76 -8.18 3.26 -0.77
N ASP A 77 -8.11 1.97 -0.50
CA ASP A 77 -8.53 0.91 -1.43
C ASP A 77 -10.03 0.99 -1.76
N THR A 78 -10.88 1.32 -0.79
CA THR A 78 -12.34 1.48 -0.99
C THR A 78 -12.66 2.62 -1.96
N ILE A 79 -11.97 3.76 -1.82
CA ILE A 79 -12.14 4.90 -2.73
C ILE A 79 -11.73 4.50 -4.15
N VAL A 80 -10.65 3.76 -4.30
CA VAL A 80 -10.21 3.24 -5.60
C VAL A 80 -11.27 2.36 -6.26
N LEU A 81 -11.95 1.49 -5.51
CA LEU A 81 -13.02 0.66 -6.05
C LEU A 81 -14.21 1.47 -6.61
N ALA A 82 -14.43 2.69 -6.13
CA ALA A 82 -15.45 3.59 -6.66
C ALA A 82 -15.05 4.25 -7.99
N MET A 83 -13.77 4.23 -8.38
CA MET A 83 -13.25 4.84 -9.61
C MET A 83 -13.55 3.98 -10.85
N THR A 84 -14.80 3.70 -11.08
CA THR A 84 -15.24 2.91 -12.25
C THR A 84 -15.23 3.75 -13.55
N PRO A 85 -15.08 3.11 -14.75
CA PRO A 85 -15.18 3.82 -16.02
C PRO A 85 -16.48 4.64 -16.15
N LYS A 86 -17.60 4.10 -15.65
CA LYS A 86 -18.89 4.79 -15.62
C LYS A 86 -18.84 6.08 -14.77
N TYR A 87 -18.24 6.00 -13.60
CA TYR A 87 -18.05 7.18 -12.75
C TYR A 87 -17.13 8.19 -13.42
N LEU A 88 -15.98 7.77 -13.94
CA LEU A 88 -15.04 8.66 -14.63
C LEU A 88 -15.66 9.35 -15.85
N ASN A 89 -16.51 8.65 -16.60
CA ASN A 89 -17.29 9.24 -17.67
C ASN A 89 -18.28 10.30 -17.14
N SER A 90 -18.99 10.01 -16.04
CA SER A 90 -19.97 10.94 -15.48
C SER A 90 -19.38 12.28 -15.03
N ILE A 91 -18.08 12.29 -14.72
CA ILE A 91 -17.32 13.51 -14.35
C ILE A 91 -16.47 14.06 -15.50
N GLY A 92 -16.61 13.52 -16.71
CA GLY A 92 -15.97 14.02 -17.93
C GLY A 92 -14.49 13.69 -18.10
N LEU A 93 -13.95 12.73 -17.34
CA LEU A 93 -12.53 12.34 -17.42
C LEU A 93 -12.23 11.29 -18.49
N VAL A 94 -13.22 10.52 -18.90
CA VAL A 94 -13.09 9.53 -19.99
C VAL A 94 -14.31 9.59 -20.89
N GLU A 95 -14.15 9.22 -22.16
CA GLU A 95 -15.27 9.09 -23.07
C GLU A 95 -16.17 7.90 -22.69
N ALA A 96 -17.46 8.00 -23.00
CA ALA A 96 -18.38 6.90 -22.80
C ALA A 96 -17.99 5.73 -23.67
N THR A 97 -17.74 4.58 -23.04
CA THR A 97 -17.52 3.32 -23.74
C THR A 97 -18.76 2.45 -23.63
N ALA A 98 -19.03 1.65 -24.67
CA ALA A 98 -20.10 0.67 -24.59
C ALA A 98 -19.85 -0.30 -23.43
N GLU A 99 -20.87 -0.50 -22.61
CA GLU A 99 -20.78 -1.52 -21.53
C GLU A 99 -20.60 -2.90 -22.18
N SER A 100 -19.58 -3.62 -21.72
CA SER A 100 -19.28 -4.97 -22.18
C SER A 100 -19.23 -5.90 -20.97
N HIS A 101 -20.08 -6.91 -20.96
CA HIS A 101 -20.03 -7.94 -19.92
C HIS A 101 -18.64 -8.59 -19.82
N GLN A 102 -17.98 -8.82 -20.96
CA GLN A 102 -16.61 -9.35 -20.98
C GLN A 102 -15.61 -8.40 -20.32
N ALA A 103 -15.72 -7.09 -20.55
CA ALA A 103 -14.84 -6.09 -19.90
C ALA A 103 -15.06 -6.08 -18.38
N THR A 104 -16.30 -6.18 -17.93
CA THR A 104 -16.63 -6.28 -16.49
C THR A 104 -16.02 -7.53 -15.86
N ILE A 105 -16.21 -8.71 -16.49
CA ILE A 105 -15.60 -9.96 -15.99
C ILE A 105 -14.07 -9.86 -15.96
N ASN A 106 -13.45 -9.32 -16.99
CA ASN A 106 -12.00 -9.16 -17.04
C ASN A 106 -11.48 -8.22 -15.93
N ALA A 107 -12.19 -7.14 -15.64
CA ALA A 107 -11.85 -6.23 -14.54
C ALA A 107 -11.96 -6.92 -13.17
N GLN A 108 -13.06 -7.64 -12.94
CA GLN A 108 -13.27 -8.42 -11.71
C GLN A 108 -12.20 -9.52 -11.53
N MET A 109 -11.87 -10.24 -12.61
CA MET A 109 -10.79 -11.24 -12.58
C MET A 109 -9.43 -10.63 -12.25
N ARG A 110 -9.12 -9.48 -12.83
CA ARG A 110 -7.87 -8.74 -12.51
C ARG A 110 -7.82 -8.38 -11.04
N THR A 111 -8.90 -7.83 -10.47
CA THR A 111 -9.00 -7.50 -9.05
C THR A 111 -8.85 -8.74 -8.17
N ALA A 112 -9.53 -9.84 -8.50
CA ALA A 112 -9.44 -11.10 -7.78
C ALA A 112 -7.99 -11.66 -7.80
N MET A 113 -7.36 -11.70 -8.97
CA MET A 113 -5.98 -12.18 -9.12
C MET A 113 -4.99 -11.31 -8.31
N SER A 114 -5.16 -10.00 -8.32
CA SER A 114 -4.36 -9.08 -7.50
C SER A 114 -4.54 -9.38 -6.00
N GLY A 115 -5.77 -9.54 -5.54
CA GLY A 115 -6.07 -9.85 -4.14
C GLY A 115 -5.47 -11.18 -3.68
N VAL A 116 -5.72 -12.26 -4.44
CA VAL A 116 -5.23 -13.61 -4.11
C VAL A 116 -3.71 -13.68 -4.09
N SER A 117 -3.02 -13.01 -5.01
CA SER A 117 -1.55 -12.98 -5.03
C SER A 117 -0.95 -12.10 -3.93
N PHE A 118 -1.67 -11.06 -3.52
CA PHE A 118 -1.21 -10.12 -2.50
C PHE A 118 -1.31 -10.68 -1.08
N LEU A 119 -2.37 -11.41 -0.73
CA LEU A 119 -2.58 -11.91 0.64
C LEU A 119 -1.39 -12.68 1.21
N PRO A 120 -0.82 -13.68 0.51
CA PRO A 120 0.37 -14.37 1.02
C PRO A 120 1.60 -13.46 1.10
N PHE A 121 1.73 -12.48 0.22
CA PHE A 121 2.80 -11.48 0.29
C PHE A 121 2.64 -10.57 1.51
N GLY A 122 1.43 -10.07 1.76
CA GLY A 122 1.12 -9.26 2.93
C GLY A 122 1.43 -9.98 4.25
N LEU A 123 1.16 -11.29 4.30
CA LEU A 123 1.46 -12.13 5.46
C LEU A 123 2.97 -12.36 5.65
N LEU A 124 3.70 -12.73 4.58
CA LEU A 124 5.09 -13.17 4.71
C LEU A 124 6.04 -12.06 5.17
N ILE A 125 5.78 -10.81 4.83
CA ILE A 125 6.64 -9.68 5.22
C ILE A 125 6.72 -9.55 6.74
N ASP A 126 5.59 -9.53 7.42
CA ASP A 126 5.60 -9.41 8.88
C ASP A 126 6.01 -10.73 9.55
N ARG A 127 5.71 -11.90 8.98
CA ARG A 127 6.26 -13.16 9.48
C ARG A 127 7.78 -13.18 9.45
N TRP A 128 8.39 -12.70 8.36
CA TRP A 128 9.84 -12.56 8.29
C TRP A 128 10.36 -11.59 9.35
N ARG A 129 9.72 -10.42 9.46
CA ARG A 129 10.15 -9.36 10.36
C ARG A 129 10.00 -9.77 11.83
N TRP A 130 8.89 -10.43 12.20
CA TRP A 130 8.72 -10.96 13.55
C TRP A 130 9.76 -12.03 13.88
N GLY A 131 10.09 -12.90 12.94
CA GLY A 131 11.18 -13.88 13.12
C GLY A 131 12.55 -13.23 13.34
N VAL A 132 12.80 -12.08 12.68
CA VAL A 132 14.00 -11.27 12.94
C VAL A 132 13.97 -10.66 14.34
N PHE A 133 12.83 -10.12 14.76
CA PHE A 133 12.71 -9.44 16.06
C PHE A 133 12.72 -10.40 17.24
N ASP A 134 12.14 -11.60 17.11
CA ASP A 134 12.15 -12.61 18.16
C ASP A 134 13.42 -13.49 18.16
N GLY A 135 14.29 -13.31 17.16
CA GLY A 135 15.56 -14.00 17.01
C GLY A 135 15.46 -15.41 16.41
N SER A 136 14.28 -15.85 15.97
CA SER A 136 14.13 -17.14 15.28
C SER A 136 14.74 -17.12 13.87
N ILE A 137 14.89 -15.93 13.28
CA ILE A 137 15.65 -15.69 12.05
C ILE A 137 16.89 -14.87 12.43
N SER A 138 18.06 -15.53 12.41
CA SER A 138 19.34 -14.88 12.73
C SER A 138 19.90 -14.09 11.53
N PRO A 139 20.86 -13.17 11.77
CA PRO A 139 21.54 -12.43 10.71
C PRO A 139 22.16 -13.32 9.61
N ASP A 140 22.64 -14.50 9.98
CA ASP A 140 23.25 -15.44 9.04
C ASP A 140 22.24 -16.15 8.12
N ASN A 141 20.93 -15.86 8.28
CA ASN A 141 19.84 -16.51 7.55
C ASN A 141 18.75 -15.52 7.09
N TYR A 142 18.99 -14.23 7.12
CA TYR A 142 17.97 -13.23 6.75
C TYR A 142 17.45 -13.42 5.33
N ASN A 143 18.35 -13.58 4.37
CA ASN A 143 17.97 -13.69 2.97
C ASN A 143 17.39 -15.07 2.63
N LYS A 144 17.97 -16.14 3.19
CA LYS A 144 17.45 -17.50 3.05
C LYS A 144 16.01 -17.59 3.59
N ALA A 145 15.77 -17.11 4.81
CA ALA A 145 14.44 -17.14 5.43
C ALA A 145 13.41 -16.33 4.62
N TRP A 146 13.81 -15.20 4.03
CA TRP A 146 12.97 -14.45 3.11
C TRP A 146 12.52 -15.29 1.92
N TRP A 147 13.45 -15.97 1.25
CA TRP A 147 13.14 -16.79 0.10
C TRP A 147 12.39 -18.08 0.44
N ASP A 148 12.66 -18.67 1.60
CA ASP A 148 11.90 -19.82 2.11
C ASP A 148 10.41 -19.44 2.34
N LEU A 149 10.15 -18.28 2.91
CA LEU A 149 8.80 -17.74 3.09
C LEU A 149 8.13 -17.43 1.75
N LYS A 150 8.85 -16.83 0.79
CA LYS A 150 8.35 -16.60 -0.56
C LYS A 150 7.99 -17.90 -1.28
N ALA A 151 8.84 -18.90 -1.19
CA ALA A 151 8.56 -20.23 -1.76
C ALA A 151 7.33 -20.87 -1.12
N THR A 152 7.24 -20.81 0.22
CA THR A 152 6.15 -21.43 0.99
C THR A 152 4.80 -20.76 0.73
N TYR A 153 4.73 -19.43 0.76
CA TYR A 153 3.45 -18.71 0.70
C TYR A 153 3.04 -18.27 -0.69
N GLN A 154 4.01 -18.00 -1.56
CA GLN A 154 3.74 -17.50 -2.91
C GLN A 154 4.12 -18.48 -4.04
N GLY A 155 4.86 -19.54 -3.74
CA GLY A 155 5.42 -20.43 -4.76
C GLY A 155 6.47 -19.73 -5.65
N VAL A 156 7.15 -18.70 -5.14
CA VAL A 156 8.11 -17.86 -5.89
C VAL A 156 9.53 -18.18 -5.42
N ALA A 157 10.41 -18.42 -6.39
CA ALA A 157 11.84 -18.60 -6.19
C ALA A 157 12.63 -17.45 -6.84
N PRO A 158 13.86 -17.16 -6.37
CA PRO A 158 14.70 -16.17 -7.04
C PRO A 158 15.15 -16.67 -8.41
N ALA A 159 15.32 -15.76 -9.36
CA ALA A 159 15.75 -16.07 -10.73
C ALA A 159 17.21 -16.55 -10.83
N SER A 160 18.02 -16.30 -9.80
CA SER A 160 19.41 -16.73 -9.65
C SER A 160 19.69 -17.07 -8.20
N VAL A 161 20.83 -17.70 -7.93
CA VAL A 161 21.27 -17.98 -6.55
C VAL A 161 21.39 -16.65 -5.79
N ARG A 162 20.76 -16.58 -4.60
CA ARG A 162 20.74 -15.42 -3.72
C ARG A 162 21.16 -15.84 -2.32
N GLY A 163 22.44 -15.64 -2.00
CA GLY A 163 22.99 -15.97 -0.68
C GLY A 163 22.79 -14.83 0.33
N GLU A 164 23.46 -14.96 1.49
CA GLU A 164 23.35 -13.98 2.58
C GLU A 164 24.17 -12.69 2.31
N GLU A 165 24.95 -12.63 1.24
CA GLU A 165 25.53 -11.37 0.73
C GLU A 165 24.49 -10.40 0.19
N PHE A 166 23.26 -10.87 -0.04
CA PHE A 166 22.10 -10.06 -0.44
C PHE A 166 21.17 -9.83 0.77
N PHE A 167 20.44 -8.74 0.69
CA PHE A 167 19.39 -8.41 1.66
C PHE A 167 18.09 -8.08 0.91
N ASP A 168 17.48 -9.11 0.30
CA ASP A 168 16.34 -8.92 -0.62
C ASP A 168 15.07 -8.42 0.09
N ALA A 169 14.87 -8.77 1.35
CA ALA A 169 13.80 -8.20 2.18
C ALA A 169 13.88 -6.68 2.26
N GLY A 170 15.09 -6.11 2.29
CA GLY A 170 15.33 -4.67 2.34
C GLY A 170 14.96 -3.92 1.07
N ALA A 171 14.75 -4.61 -0.06
CA ALA A 171 14.24 -4.00 -1.28
C ALA A 171 12.76 -3.59 -1.17
N LYS A 172 12.02 -4.14 -0.23
CA LYS A 172 10.66 -3.70 0.06
C LYS A 172 10.69 -2.47 0.96
N TYR A 173 10.24 -1.33 0.44
CA TYR A 173 10.26 -0.01 1.11
C TYR A 173 9.84 -0.06 2.60
N HIS A 174 8.81 -0.82 2.94
CA HIS A 174 8.25 -0.93 4.28
C HIS A 174 9.15 -1.65 5.29
N VAL A 175 10.11 -2.47 4.82
CA VAL A 175 11.05 -3.18 5.70
C VAL A 175 12.07 -2.20 6.28
N PRO A 176 12.89 -1.49 5.49
CA PRO A 176 13.80 -0.47 6.04
C PRO A 176 13.07 0.75 6.61
N GLY A 177 11.88 1.06 6.11
CA GLY A 177 11.02 2.12 6.65
C GLY A 177 10.34 1.77 7.97
N ASN A 178 10.53 0.54 8.47
CA ASN A 178 9.93 0.02 9.70
C ASN A 178 8.40 0.22 9.79
N THR A 179 7.71 0.10 8.65
CA THR A 179 6.25 0.22 8.57
C THR A 179 5.61 -1.15 8.73
N PRO A 180 4.71 -1.38 9.70
CA PRO A 180 3.98 -2.63 9.84
C PRO A 180 3.25 -2.99 8.54
N TYR A 181 3.24 -4.27 8.18
CA TYR A 181 2.70 -4.67 6.87
C TYR A 181 1.40 -5.49 6.96
N LEU A 182 1.10 -6.06 8.11
CA LEU A 182 -0.16 -6.77 8.36
C LEU A 182 -1.39 -5.89 8.07
N ARG A 183 -1.26 -4.57 8.20
CA ARG A 183 -2.30 -3.60 7.87
C ARG A 183 -2.84 -3.77 6.44
N TYR A 184 -1.97 -4.05 5.48
CA TYR A 184 -2.36 -4.25 4.07
C TYR A 184 -3.08 -5.59 3.84
N PHE A 185 -2.72 -6.62 4.62
CA PHE A 185 -3.45 -7.89 4.62
C PHE A 185 -4.87 -7.69 5.16
N LEU A 186 -5.00 -7.01 6.28
CA LEU A 186 -6.29 -6.75 6.91
C LEU A 186 -7.17 -5.83 6.06
N ALA A 187 -6.58 -4.83 5.41
CA ALA A 187 -7.29 -3.91 4.52
C ALA A 187 -8.00 -4.61 3.36
N ARG A 188 -7.49 -5.76 2.91
CA ARG A 188 -8.15 -6.57 1.87
C ARG A 188 -9.36 -7.35 2.38
N ILE A 189 -9.57 -7.38 3.69
CA ILE A 189 -10.68 -8.07 4.34
C ILE A 189 -11.73 -7.07 4.80
N TYR A 190 -11.31 -5.90 5.25
CA TYR A 190 -12.18 -4.79 5.67
C TYR A 190 -12.81 -4.07 4.48
#